data_d86fd36047805ed5f1db2fef1bde50b8
#
_entry.id   d86fd36047805ed5f1db2fef1bde50b8
#
_cell.length_a   1.000
_cell.length_b   1.000
_cell.length_c   1.000
_cell.angle_alpha   90.00
_cell.angle_beta   90.00
_cell.angle_gamma   90.00
#
_symmetry.space_group_name_H-M   'P 1'
#
loop_
_entity.id
_entity.type
_entity.pdbx_description
1 polymer ?
#
loop_
_entity_poly.entity_id
_entity_poly.type
_entity_poly.pdbx_seq_one_letter_code
_entity_poly.pdbx_strand_id
1 'polypeptide(L)'
;MDHAPPESLRRDARVIGVVGLAHGISHFLQLALPPLFPLLRAEFDVSWTLLGFLAGIFYVASGLVQFTAGFVVDRLGARPVLLTGMTLLVFGTLAASLAPSPAWLFPCAALMGAGNGVFHPSDFAILNANVTPRRLGHAYSTHGVGGNLGYALAPVVSFGLGASFGWRVALVAMGVAGLIVLGVLATQRRILTSHRAADAHAHTLKGSVSLFVQPAILLCFFYFVFQTAASVGLQTFLPSALNEGLDVPLVAATSAVTAYLLGGTAGIVMGGFLAVRTARHDVVAASGLMLGAGLLGLVAANAIPLPGLVPMFVVIGLFIGATGPSRDLIVRHATPKGAAGRVYGFVYSGLDLGAMLGPVWFGLMLDHGLAREVFVLIGALFVIAIGTVVQVRRVGAARPA
;
A
#
# COMPACT_ATOMS: atom_id res chain seq x y z
N MET A 1 31.32 -6.83 -22.19
CA MET A 1 30.47 -7.01 -21.00
C MET A 1 31.33 -6.64 -19.80
N ASP A 2 31.23 -5.40 -19.32
CA ASP A 2 31.95 -4.97 -18.12
C ASP A 2 31.35 -5.63 -16.89
N HIS A 3 32.03 -6.62 -16.37
CA HIS A 3 31.69 -7.21 -15.07
C HIS A 3 32.05 -6.21 -13.98
N ALA A 4 31.04 -5.62 -13.35
CA ALA A 4 31.26 -4.80 -12.17
C ALA A 4 32.01 -5.62 -11.10
N PRO A 5 32.95 -5.01 -10.35
CA PRO A 5 33.74 -5.74 -9.35
C PRO A 5 32.85 -6.51 -8.36
N PRO A 6 33.25 -7.73 -7.93
CA PRO A 6 32.45 -8.55 -6.99
C PRO A 6 32.08 -7.82 -5.71
N GLU A 7 32.90 -6.90 -5.23
CA GLU A 7 32.64 -6.08 -4.06
C GLU A 7 31.44 -5.13 -4.23
N SER A 8 31.23 -4.57 -5.44
CA SER A 8 30.07 -3.72 -5.74
C SER A 8 28.78 -4.53 -5.73
N LEU A 9 28.79 -5.77 -6.20
CA LEU A 9 27.62 -6.66 -6.19
C LEU A 9 27.19 -7.00 -4.75
N ARG A 10 28.14 -7.38 -3.89
CA ARG A 10 27.88 -7.69 -2.48
C ARG A 10 27.32 -6.47 -1.72
N ARG A 11 27.89 -5.28 -1.99
CA ARG A 11 27.41 -4.03 -1.39
C ARG A 11 26.00 -3.73 -1.83
N ASP A 12 25.73 -3.74 -3.14
CA ASP A 12 24.39 -3.47 -3.69
C ASP A 12 23.36 -4.45 -3.15
N ALA A 13 23.66 -5.76 -3.16
CA ALA A 13 22.77 -6.79 -2.63
C ALA A 13 22.47 -6.57 -1.13
N ARG A 14 23.46 -6.14 -0.34
CA ARG A 14 23.26 -5.82 1.07
C ARG A 14 22.36 -4.60 1.27
N VAL A 15 22.58 -3.52 0.52
CA VAL A 15 21.72 -2.31 0.57
C VAL A 15 20.30 -2.67 0.18
N ILE A 16 20.12 -3.36 -0.94
CA ILE A 16 18.81 -3.79 -1.46
C ILE A 16 18.10 -4.68 -0.43
N GLY A 17 18.78 -5.66 0.13
CA GLY A 17 18.21 -6.56 1.12
C GLY A 17 17.80 -5.86 2.42
N VAL A 18 18.63 -4.95 2.93
CA VAL A 18 18.34 -4.21 4.17
C VAL A 18 17.18 -3.23 3.98
N VAL A 19 17.15 -2.50 2.86
CA VAL A 19 16.03 -1.59 2.55
C VAL A 19 14.75 -2.38 2.26
N GLY A 20 14.84 -3.49 1.50
CA GLY A 20 13.71 -4.37 1.27
C GLY A 20 13.12 -4.97 2.56
N LEU A 21 13.99 -5.34 3.52
CA LEU A 21 13.57 -5.79 4.84
C LEU A 21 12.87 -4.69 5.64
N ALA A 22 13.44 -3.47 5.64
CA ALA A 22 12.84 -2.32 6.30
C ALA A 22 11.44 -2.01 5.74
N HIS A 23 11.30 -2.04 4.41
CA HIS A 23 10.03 -1.82 3.74
C HIS A 23 9.04 -2.96 4.01
N GLY A 24 9.50 -4.21 3.96
CA GLY A 24 8.67 -5.37 4.28
C GLY A 24 8.07 -5.32 5.68
N ILE A 25 8.88 -5.01 6.70
CA ILE A 25 8.40 -4.90 8.07
C ILE A 25 7.49 -3.68 8.28
N SER A 26 7.69 -2.58 7.54
CA SER A 26 6.78 -1.44 7.61
C SER A 26 5.38 -1.79 7.15
N HIS A 27 5.25 -2.51 6.03
CA HIS A 27 3.97 -3.00 5.51
C HIS A 27 3.36 -4.10 6.38
N PHE A 28 4.18 -4.96 6.98
CA PHE A 28 3.75 -5.95 7.94
C PHE A 28 3.10 -5.31 9.18
N LEU A 29 3.69 -4.25 9.71
CA LEU A 29 3.15 -3.51 10.84
C LEU A 29 1.98 -2.59 10.44
N GLN A 30 1.93 -2.09 9.21
CA GLN A 30 0.82 -1.32 8.68
C GLN A 30 -0.50 -2.09 8.73
N LEU A 31 -0.48 -3.38 8.41
CA LEU A 31 -1.64 -4.26 8.50
C LEU A 31 -1.73 -5.01 9.85
N ALA A 32 -1.09 -4.54 10.92
CA ALA A 32 -1.17 -5.22 12.22
C ALA A 32 -2.58 -5.20 12.82
N LEU A 33 -3.28 -4.06 12.75
CA LEU A 33 -4.60 -3.87 13.35
C LEU A 33 -5.77 -4.41 12.51
N PRO A 34 -5.88 -4.19 11.19
CA PRO A 34 -7.06 -4.56 10.43
C PRO A 34 -7.52 -6.01 10.56
N PRO A 35 -6.65 -7.04 10.50
CA PRO A 35 -7.09 -8.43 10.67
C PRO A 35 -7.61 -8.75 12.07
N LEU A 36 -7.32 -7.89 13.07
CA LEU A 36 -7.80 -8.02 14.45
C LEU A 36 -9.13 -7.30 14.69
N PHE A 37 -9.68 -6.58 13.71
CA PHE A 37 -10.92 -5.82 13.86
C PHE A 37 -12.09 -6.66 14.38
N PRO A 38 -12.31 -7.90 13.94
CA PRO A 38 -13.37 -8.75 14.53
C PRO A 38 -13.18 -8.99 16.03
N LEU A 39 -11.93 -9.19 16.46
CA LEU A 39 -11.61 -9.41 17.88
C LEU A 39 -11.74 -8.14 18.70
N LEU A 40 -11.29 -7.00 18.16
CA LEU A 40 -11.43 -5.69 18.80
C LEU A 40 -12.90 -5.28 18.92
N ARG A 41 -13.70 -5.55 17.89
CA ARG A 41 -15.15 -5.31 17.92
C ARG A 41 -15.83 -6.15 19.01
N ALA A 42 -15.49 -7.42 19.09
CA ALA A 42 -16.07 -8.32 20.09
C ALA A 42 -15.69 -7.93 21.53
N GLU A 43 -14.46 -7.45 21.77
CA GLU A 43 -14.00 -7.07 23.10
C GLU A 43 -14.53 -5.72 23.57
N PHE A 44 -14.52 -4.73 22.66
CA PHE A 44 -14.84 -3.35 23.00
C PHE A 44 -16.27 -2.93 22.67
N ASP A 45 -17.05 -3.80 22.04
CA ASP A 45 -18.42 -3.52 21.57
C ASP A 45 -18.50 -2.23 20.72
N VAL A 46 -17.61 -2.12 19.74
CA VAL A 46 -17.48 -0.94 18.88
C VAL A 46 -18.03 -1.21 17.49
N SER A 47 -18.43 -0.12 16.79
CA SER A 47 -18.92 -0.19 15.42
C SER A 47 -17.78 -0.44 14.41
N TRP A 48 -18.12 -1.01 13.26
CA TRP A 48 -17.20 -1.14 12.13
C TRP A 48 -16.76 0.23 11.60
N THR A 49 -17.65 1.23 11.66
CA THR A 49 -17.33 2.61 11.31
C THR A 49 -16.20 3.15 12.18
N LEU A 50 -16.21 2.91 13.50
CA LEU A 50 -15.14 3.32 14.39
C LEU A 50 -13.81 2.68 14.02
N LEU A 51 -13.82 1.38 13.69
CA LEU A 51 -12.63 0.66 13.22
C LEU A 51 -12.15 1.17 11.86
N GLY A 52 -13.08 1.55 10.98
CA GLY A 52 -12.76 2.25 9.74
C GLY A 52 -12.07 3.60 9.95
N PHE A 53 -12.55 4.41 10.90
CA PHE A 53 -11.88 5.65 11.29
C PHE A 53 -10.48 5.38 11.90
N LEU A 54 -10.33 4.32 12.67
CA LEU A 54 -9.03 3.92 13.21
C LEU A 54 -8.02 3.65 12.09
N ALA A 55 -8.43 2.90 11.05
CA ALA A 55 -7.60 2.69 9.87
C ALA A 55 -7.36 4.00 9.10
N GLY A 56 -8.40 4.84 8.95
CA GLY A 56 -8.30 6.13 8.27
C GLY A 56 -7.28 7.07 8.92
N ILE A 57 -7.23 7.16 10.26
CA ILE A 57 -6.27 8.00 10.99
C ILE A 57 -4.82 7.55 10.71
N PHE A 58 -4.55 6.26 10.62
CA PHE A 58 -3.24 5.78 10.21
C PHE A 58 -2.84 6.38 8.86
N TYR A 59 -3.71 6.31 7.85
CA TYR A 59 -3.41 6.81 6.51
C TYR A 59 -3.33 8.34 6.43
N VAL A 60 -4.13 9.06 7.21
CA VAL A 60 -4.01 10.53 7.34
C VAL A 60 -2.64 10.90 7.89
N ALA A 61 -2.23 10.28 8.99
CA ALA A 61 -0.94 10.56 9.61
C ALA A 61 0.22 10.17 8.68
N SER A 62 0.11 9.02 8.00
CA SER A 62 1.10 8.55 7.03
C SER A 62 1.25 9.53 5.87
N GLY A 63 0.14 9.95 5.23
CA GLY A 63 0.16 10.86 4.09
C GLY A 63 0.72 12.24 4.42
N LEU A 64 0.34 12.81 5.59
CA LEU A 64 0.86 14.09 6.06
C LEU A 64 2.39 14.04 6.29
N VAL A 65 2.87 12.98 6.93
CA VAL A 65 4.29 12.78 7.15
C VAL A 65 5.01 12.50 5.83
N GLN A 66 4.47 11.65 4.97
CA GLN A 66 5.07 11.32 3.67
C GLN A 66 5.28 12.57 2.80
N PHE A 67 4.31 13.48 2.79
CA PHE A 67 4.41 14.75 2.07
C PHE A 67 5.60 15.62 2.55
N THR A 68 5.88 15.60 3.85
CA THR A 68 6.95 16.41 4.47
C THR A 68 8.28 15.67 4.59
N ALA A 69 8.27 14.35 4.64
CA ALA A 69 9.43 13.52 4.90
C ALA A 69 10.57 13.70 3.87
N GLY A 70 10.24 13.96 2.60
CA GLY A 70 11.25 14.25 1.58
C GLY A 70 12.15 15.45 1.95
N PHE A 71 11.55 16.53 2.42
CA PHE A 71 12.30 17.71 2.87
C PHE A 71 13.15 17.43 4.10
N VAL A 72 12.65 16.59 5.01
CA VAL A 72 13.38 16.19 6.22
C VAL A 72 14.56 15.29 5.86
N VAL A 73 14.36 14.34 4.93
CA VAL A 73 15.42 13.47 4.38
C VAL A 73 16.54 14.28 3.73
N ASP A 74 16.19 15.29 2.93
CA ASP A 74 17.16 16.15 2.26
C ASP A 74 18.01 16.94 3.26
N ARG A 75 17.45 17.34 4.39
CA ARG A 75 18.13 18.12 5.43
C ARG A 75 18.93 17.26 6.42
N LEU A 76 18.31 16.19 6.93
CA LEU A 76 18.89 15.37 8.01
C LEU A 76 19.59 14.11 7.48
N GLY A 77 19.33 13.73 6.22
CA GLY A 77 19.72 12.46 5.64
C GLY A 77 18.70 11.36 5.92
N ALA A 78 18.66 10.35 5.05
CA ALA A 78 17.63 9.31 5.09
C ALA A 78 17.71 8.41 6.33
N ARG A 79 18.90 8.09 6.83
CA ARG A 79 19.08 7.16 7.95
C ARG A 79 18.37 7.59 9.25
N PRO A 80 18.59 8.80 9.80
CA PRO A 80 17.91 9.19 11.03
C PRO A 80 16.40 9.26 10.83
N VAL A 81 15.91 9.68 9.67
CA VAL A 81 14.49 9.76 9.36
C VAL A 81 13.88 8.34 9.33
N LEU A 82 14.52 7.39 8.63
CA LEU A 82 14.08 5.99 8.58
C LEU A 82 14.03 5.35 9.96
N LEU A 83 15.09 5.53 10.78
CA LEU A 83 15.14 4.98 12.13
C LEU A 83 14.07 5.59 13.04
N THR A 84 13.83 6.90 12.95
CA THR A 84 12.74 7.57 13.70
C THR A 84 11.38 7.01 13.27
N GLY A 85 11.12 6.89 11.97
CA GLY A 85 9.86 6.32 11.48
C GLY A 85 9.65 4.89 11.94
N MET A 86 10.68 4.05 11.83
CA MET A 86 10.64 2.67 12.32
C MET A 86 10.37 2.61 13.83
N THR A 87 10.98 3.51 14.61
CA THR A 87 10.75 3.62 16.06
C THR A 87 9.29 3.96 16.34
N LEU A 88 8.74 4.99 15.69
CA LEU A 88 7.34 5.39 15.86
C LEU A 88 6.37 4.26 15.51
N LEU A 89 6.61 3.58 14.39
CA LEU A 89 5.78 2.47 13.92
C LEU A 89 5.78 1.30 14.92
N VAL A 90 6.95 0.90 15.39
CA VAL A 90 7.12 -0.21 16.35
C VAL A 90 6.51 0.13 17.70
N PHE A 91 6.86 1.30 18.27
CA PHE A 91 6.33 1.70 19.58
C PHE A 91 4.83 2.00 19.53
N GLY A 92 4.30 2.52 18.43
CA GLY A 92 2.87 2.64 18.20
C GLY A 92 2.16 1.29 18.21
N THR A 93 2.75 0.27 17.58
CA THR A 93 2.22 -1.11 17.59
C THR A 93 2.24 -1.72 19.00
N LEU A 94 3.37 -1.56 19.72
CA LEU A 94 3.48 -2.04 21.11
C LEU A 94 2.54 -1.29 22.05
N ALA A 95 2.41 0.03 21.92
CA ALA A 95 1.48 0.82 22.70
C ALA A 95 0.01 0.44 22.45
N ALA A 96 -0.33 0.07 21.20
CA ALA A 96 -1.66 -0.42 20.88
C ALA A 96 -2.00 -1.74 21.61
N SER A 97 -1.00 -2.60 21.87
CA SER A 97 -1.23 -3.84 22.63
C SER A 97 -1.65 -3.61 24.09
N LEU A 98 -1.35 -2.43 24.62
CA LEU A 98 -1.68 -2.02 26.00
C LEU A 98 -3.02 -1.28 26.09
N ALA A 99 -3.79 -1.18 25.00
CA ALA A 99 -5.00 -0.37 24.96
C ALA A 99 -6.04 -0.82 26.00
N PRO A 100 -6.42 0.04 26.95
CA PRO A 100 -7.48 -0.24 27.92
C PRO A 100 -8.87 0.06 27.35
N SER A 101 -8.92 0.85 26.25
CA SER A 101 -10.15 1.28 25.59
C SER A 101 -9.92 1.55 24.11
N PRO A 102 -10.98 1.57 23.27
CA PRO A 102 -10.86 1.89 21.86
C PRO A 102 -10.21 3.26 21.58
N ALA A 103 -10.49 4.25 22.43
CA ALA A 103 -9.94 5.61 22.29
C ALA A 103 -8.41 5.65 22.32
N TRP A 104 -7.78 4.72 23.05
CA TRP A 104 -6.32 4.58 23.11
C TRP A 104 -5.71 4.15 21.77
N LEU A 105 -6.43 3.39 20.96
CA LEU A 105 -5.95 2.90 19.67
C LEU A 105 -5.74 4.03 18.66
N PHE A 106 -6.48 5.14 18.76
CA PHE A 106 -6.40 6.26 17.80
C PHE A 106 -5.03 6.97 17.83
N PRO A 107 -4.51 7.43 18.98
CA PRO A 107 -3.16 7.98 19.00
C PRO A 107 -2.09 6.94 18.63
N CYS A 108 -2.29 5.66 18.95
CA CYS A 108 -1.38 4.59 18.52
C CYS A 108 -1.38 4.45 16.98
N ALA A 109 -2.56 4.43 16.34
CA ALA A 109 -2.68 4.36 14.88
C ALA A 109 -2.07 5.61 14.21
N ALA A 110 -2.28 6.80 14.78
CA ALA A 110 -1.64 8.02 14.28
C ALA A 110 -0.11 7.95 14.38
N LEU A 111 0.42 7.44 15.49
CA LEU A 111 1.85 7.24 15.70
C LEU A 111 2.43 6.23 14.70
N MET A 112 1.74 5.09 14.51
CA MET A 112 2.11 4.08 13.53
C MET A 112 2.09 4.67 12.11
N GLY A 113 1.05 5.43 11.74
CA GLY A 113 0.93 6.08 10.45
C GLY A 113 2.05 7.11 10.23
N ALA A 114 2.32 7.96 11.20
CA ALA A 114 3.43 8.91 11.12
C ALA A 114 4.78 8.21 10.93
N GLY A 115 5.00 7.07 11.62
CA GLY A 115 6.17 6.24 11.42
C GLY A 115 6.24 5.62 10.02
N ASN A 116 5.10 5.21 9.46
CA ASN A 116 5.03 4.62 8.12
C ASN A 116 5.37 5.62 7.01
N GLY A 117 4.91 6.87 7.12
CA GLY A 117 5.04 7.88 6.07
C GLY A 117 6.47 8.23 5.67
N VAL A 118 7.49 7.89 6.46
CA VAL A 118 8.88 8.22 6.12
C VAL A 118 9.56 7.18 5.23
N PHE A 119 9.00 5.97 5.08
CA PHE A 119 9.71 4.85 4.44
C PHE A 119 10.01 5.13 2.97
N HIS A 120 9.02 5.44 2.14
CA HIS A 120 9.25 5.67 0.72
C HIS A 120 10.29 6.76 0.43
N PRO A 121 10.19 7.98 1.03
CA PRO A 121 11.23 9.00 0.81
C PRO A 121 12.62 8.57 1.27
N SER A 122 12.73 7.89 2.42
CA SER A 122 14.01 7.44 2.96
C SER A 122 14.59 6.28 2.16
N ASP A 123 13.77 5.28 1.83
CA ASP A 123 14.18 4.08 1.11
C ASP A 123 14.71 4.42 -0.28
N PHE A 124 13.97 5.22 -1.05
CA PHE A 124 14.40 5.64 -2.37
C PHE A 124 15.65 6.52 -2.33
N ALA A 125 15.78 7.39 -1.32
CA ALA A 125 17.00 8.18 -1.14
C ALA A 125 18.22 7.29 -0.88
N ILE A 126 18.08 6.24 -0.03
CA ILE A 126 19.15 5.29 0.26
C ILE A 126 19.50 4.46 -0.97
N LEU A 127 18.50 3.90 -1.67
CA LEU A 127 18.72 3.07 -2.86
C LEU A 127 19.43 3.88 -3.96
N ASN A 128 18.96 5.09 -4.24
CA ASN A 128 19.58 5.95 -5.27
C ASN A 128 21.01 6.36 -4.93
N ALA A 129 21.33 6.54 -3.64
CA ALA A 129 22.66 6.96 -3.23
C ALA A 129 23.69 5.81 -3.18
N ASN A 130 23.25 4.56 -2.99
CA ASN A 130 24.16 3.46 -2.67
C ASN A 130 24.16 2.32 -3.66
N VAL A 131 23.14 2.19 -4.52
CA VAL A 131 23.04 1.11 -5.51
C VAL A 131 23.51 1.61 -6.87
N THR A 132 24.31 0.78 -7.57
CA THR A 132 24.78 1.13 -8.92
C THR A 132 23.60 1.34 -9.89
N PRO A 133 23.65 2.31 -10.82
CA PRO A 133 22.54 2.61 -11.73
C PRO A 133 21.99 1.42 -12.51
N ARG A 134 22.88 0.48 -12.90
CA ARG A 134 22.49 -0.74 -13.63
C ARG A 134 21.59 -1.68 -12.82
N ARG A 135 21.61 -1.60 -11.46
CA ARG A 135 20.86 -2.48 -10.56
C ARG A 135 19.69 -1.77 -9.85
N LEU A 136 19.47 -0.48 -10.09
CA LEU A 136 18.35 0.25 -9.48
C LEU A 136 17.00 -0.36 -9.80
N GLY A 137 16.79 -0.89 -11.03
CA GLY A 137 15.58 -1.60 -11.37
C GLY A 137 15.32 -2.83 -10.49
N HIS A 138 16.37 -3.62 -10.21
CA HIS A 138 16.27 -4.75 -9.28
C HIS A 138 16.04 -4.29 -7.85
N ALA A 139 16.65 -3.17 -7.45
CA ALA A 139 16.46 -2.60 -6.11
C ALA A 139 14.99 -2.19 -5.89
N TYR A 140 14.39 -1.50 -6.83
CA TYR A 140 12.97 -1.08 -6.75
C TYR A 140 12.02 -2.26 -6.79
N SER A 141 12.31 -3.28 -7.62
CA SER A 141 11.51 -4.51 -7.64
C SER A 141 11.58 -5.25 -6.31
N THR A 142 12.78 -5.41 -5.73
CA THR A 142 12.96 -6.08 -4.43
C THR A 142 12.26 -5.30 -3.31
N HIS A 143 12.34 -3.98 -3.33
CA HIS A 143 11.63 -3.10 -2.41
C HIS A 143 10.10 -3.33 -2.50
N GLY A 144 9.53 -3.31 -3.71
CA GLY A 144 8.10 -3.55 -3.92
C GLY A 144 7.66 -4.97 -3.51
N VAL A 145 8.43 -6.00 -3.87
CA VAL A 145 8.16 -7.38 -3.46
C VAL A 145 8.25 -7.52 -1.94
N GLY A 146 9.26 -6.90 -1.31
CA GLY A 146 9.39 -6.89 0.16
C GLY A 146 8.15 -6.32 0.84
N GLY A 147 7.66 -5.17 0.38
CA GLY A 147 6.43 -4.56 0.90
C GLY A 147 5.20 -5.46 0.73
N ASN A 148 4.99 -6.03 -0.46
CA ASN A 148 3.85 -6.92 -0.70
C ASN A 148 3.92 -8.21 0.13
N LEU A 149 5.11 -8.78 0.35
CA LEU A 149 5.28 -9.92 1.26
C LEU A 149 4.96 -9.53 2.71
N GLY A 150 5.36 -8.32 3.15
CA GLY A 150 4.96 -7.79 4.45
C GLY A 150 3.44 -7.74 4.62
N TYR A 151 2.73 -7.19 3.64
CA TYR A 151 1.27 -7.19 3.62
C TYR A 151 0.67 -8.60 3.67
N ALA A 152 1.20 -9.53 2.87
CA ALA A 152 0.66 -10.89 2.80
C ALA A 152 0.86 -11.68 4.09
N LEU A 153 1.97 -11.47 4.80
CA LEU A 153 2.29 -12.13 6.06
C LEU A 153 1.48 -11.55 7.24
N ALA A 154 1.16 -10.26 7.21
CA ALA A 154 0.51 -9.58 8.32
C ALA A 154 -0.82 -10.24 8.75
N PRO A 155 -1.80 -10.54 7.87
CA PRO A 155 -3.04 -11.17 8.27
C PRO A 155 -2.84 -12.55 8.89
N VAL A 156 -1.93 -13.34 8.33
CA VAL A 156 -1.63 -14.69 8.83
C VAL A 156 -1.10 -14.64 10.27
N VAL A 157 -0.12 -13.79 10.51
CA VAL A 157 0.53 -13.66 11.82
C VAL A 157 -0.40 -12.95 12.81
N SER A 158 -0.97 -11.81 12.42
CA SER A 158 -1.82 -10.99 13.27
C SER A 158 -3.06 -11.76 13.71
N PHE A 159 -3.86 -12.27 12.77
CA PHE A 159 -5.08 -13.01 13.10
C PHE A 159 -4.77 -14.38 13.70
N GLY A 160 -3.78 -15.10 13.20
CA GLY A 160 -3.40 -16.42 13.73
C GLY A 160 -3.00 -16.37 15.21
N LEU A 161 -2.13 -15.41 15.57
CA LEU A 161 -1.78 -15.18 16.98
C LEU A 161 -2.95 -14.58 17.77
N GLY A 162 -3.70 -13.67 17.16
CA GLY A 162 -4.85 -13.03 17.79
C GLY A 162 -5.95 -14.00 18.16
N ALA A 163 -6.30 -14.95 17.29
CA ALA A 163 -7.30 -15.97 17.54
C ALA A 163 -6.84 -17.01 18.57
N SER A 164 -5.54 -17.31 18.63
CA SER A 164 -4.98 -18.33 19.53
C SER A 164 -4.63 -17.81 20.93
N PHE A 165 -4.11 -16.58 21.02
CA PHE A 165 -3.52 -16.01 22.24
C PHE A 165 -4.07 -14.62 22.60
N GLY A 166 -5.03 -14.11 21.82
CA GLY A 166 -5.58 -12.77 21.98
C GLY A 166 -4.82 -11.71 21.19
N TRP A 167 -5.54 -10.65 20.78
CA TRP A 167 -5.04 -9.60 19.89
C TRP A 167 -3.87 -8.79 20.49
N ARG A 168 -3.81 -8.68 21.83
CA ARG A 168 -2.69 -8.04 22.52
C ARG A 168 -1.37 -8.76 22.30
N VAL A 169 -1.39 -10.10 22.44
CA VAL A 169 -0.20 -10.95 22.19
C VAL A 169 0.23 -10.88 20.74
N ALA A 170 -0.71 -10.83 19.80
CA ALA A 170 -0.41 -10.66 18.38
C ALA A 170 0.35 -9.33 18.13
N LEU A 171 -0.14 -8.21 18.67
CA LEU A 171 0.52 -6.91 18.52
C LEU A 171 1.90 -6.85 19.20
N VAL A 172 2.06 -7.48 20.37
CA VAL A 172 3.37 -7.61 21.02
C VAL A 172 4.33 -8.39 20.14
N ALA A 173 3.93 -9.55 19.62
CA ALA A 173 4.78 -10.36 18.76
C ALA A 173 5.21 -9.62 17.48
N MET A 174 4.26 -8.91 16.83
CA MET A 174 4.55 -8.10 15.65
C MET A 174 5.46 -6.92 16.00
N GLY A 175 5.23 -6.23 17.11
CA GLY A 175 6.07 -5.14 17.59
C GLY A 175 7.50 -5.62 17.92
N VAL A 176 7.65 -6.80 18.53
CA VAL A 176 8.97 -7.42 18.79
C VAL A 176 9.69 -7.75 17.47
N ALA A 177 9.00 -8.29 16.48
CA ALA A 177 9.58 -8.47 15.15
C ALA A 177 10.10 -7.14 14.56
N GLY A 178 9.30 -6.06 14.72
CA GLY A 178 9.71 -4.71 14.36
C GLY A 178 10.94 -4.22 15.13
N LEU A 179 11.03 -4.48 16.45
CA LEU A 179 12.21 -4.14 17.27
C LEU A 179 13.47 -4.86 16.80
N ILE A 180 13.37 -6.12 16.43
CA ILE A 180 14.51 -6.89 15.89
C ILE A 180 15.02 -6.21 14.62
N VAL A 181 14.11 -5.86 13.69
CA VAL A 181 14.50 -5.19 12.43
C VAL A 181 15.05 -3.80 12.72
N LEU A 182 14.47 -3.03 13.64
CA LEU A 182 15.02 -1.73 14.08
C LEU A 182 16.47 -1.88 14.59
N GLY A 183 16.73 -2.91 15.40
CA GLY A 183 18.09 -3.25 15.86
C GLY A 183 19.04 -3.54 14.69
N VAL A 184 18.60 -4.34 13.71
CA VAL A 184 19.38 -4.61 12.50
C VAL A 184 19.68 -3.31 11.75
N LEU A 185 18.67 -2.46 11.50
CA LEU A 185 18.85 -1.18 10.81
C LEU A 185 19.80 -0.23 11.55
N ALA A 186 19.73 -0.20 12.88
CA ALA A 186 20.60 0.64 13.69
C ALA A 186 22.09 0.30 13.52
N THR A 187 22.41 -0.97 13.25
CA THR A 187 23.81 -1.42 12.99
C THR A 187 24.31 -1.04 11.59
N GLN A 188 23.43 -0.73 10.63
CA GLN A 188 23.76 -0.53 9.21
C GLN A 188 24.19 0.90 8.87
N ARG A 189 25.05 1.52 9.70
CA ARG A 189 25.43 2.94 9.57
C ARG A 189 26.07 3.31 8.23
N ARG A 190 26.81 2.36 7.61
CA ARG A 190 27.62 2.61 6.40
C ARG A 190 26.80 2.54 5.11
N ILE A 191 25.66 1.87 5.12
CA ILE A 191 24.84 1.61 3.92
C ILE A 191 23.52 2.37 3.90
N LEU A 192 23.05 2.86 5.05
CA LEU A 192 21.81 3.65 5.14
C LEU A 192 22.11 5.15 5.00
N THR A 193 23.02 5.53 4.11
CA THR A 193 23.36 6.93 3.84
C THR A 193 22.61 7.45 2.63
N SER A 194 22.38 8.77 2.60
CA SER A 194 21.88 9.46 1.42
C SER A 194 22.67 10.75 1.23
N HIS A 195 22.69 11.26 0.00
CA HIS A 195 23.25 12.58 -0.26
C HIS A 195 22.29 13.64 0.31
N ARG A 196 22.83 14.63 1.02
CA ARG A 196 22.08 15.83 1.39
C ARG A 196 22.06 16.73 0.15
N ALA A 197 20.86 17.14 -0.27
CA ALA A 197 20.74 18.05 -1.40
C ALA A 197 21.29 19.42 -0.98
N ALA A 198 22.40 19.85 -1.59
CA ALA A 198 22.97 21.17 -1.34
C ALA A 198 22.10 22.31 -1.90
N ASP A 199 21.30 22.03 -2.95
CA ASP A 199 20.46 23.00 -3.66
C ASP A 199 19.12 22.36 -4.08
N ALA A 200 18.24 22.08 -3.12
CA ALA A 200 16.85 21.79 -3.46
C ALA A 200 16.16 23.11 -3.87
N HIS A 201 16.20 23.44 -5.15
CA HIS A 201 15.40 24.54 -5.70
C HIS A 201 13.94 24.29 -5.37
N ALA A 202 13.40 25.06 -4.45
CA ALA A 202 12.02 24.98 -3.98
C ALA A 202 11.08 25.37 -5.12
N HIS A 203 10.60 24.38 -5.88
CA HIS A 203 9.46 24.59 -6.74
C HIS A 203 8.25 24.97 -5.88
N THR A 204 7.74 26.18 -6.04
CA THR A 204 6.59 26.65 -5.26
C THR A 204 5.32 25.92 -5.68
N LEU A 205 4.48 25.54 -4.70
CA LEU A 205 3.15 24.96 -4.93
C LEU A 205 2.30 25.82 -5.89
N LYS A 206 2.36 27.15 -5.77
CA LYS A 206 1.64 28.09 -6.66
C LYS A 206 1.95 27.89 -8.15
N GLY A 207 3.20 27.65 -8.52
CA GLY A 207 3.59 27.43 -9.93
C GLY A 207 3.18 26.05 -10.49
N SER A 208 2.65 25.16 -9.66
CA SER A 208 2.27 23.81 -10.05
C SER A 208 0.75 23.60 -10.20
N VAL A 209 -0.08 24.52 -9.72
CA VAL A 209 -1.55 24.39 -9.74
C VAL A 209 -2.09 24.19 -11.15
N SER A 210 -1.62 25.01 -12.12
CA SER A 210 -2.05 24.88 -13.52
C SER A 210 -1.70 23.52 -14.14
N LEU A 211 -0.63 22.90 -13.65
CA LEU A 211 -0.22 21.55 -14.05
C LEU A 211 -1.18 20.50 -13.47
N PHE A 212 -1.51 20.61 -12.18
CA PHE A 212 -2.34 19.63 -11.47
C PHE A 212 -3.79 19.59 -11.98
N VAL A 213 -4.33 20.75 -12.41
CA VAL A 213 -5.69 20.81 -12.98
C VAL A 213 -5.78 20.35 -14.44
N GLN A 214 -4.67 19.93 -15.07
CA GLN A 214 -4.74 19.36 -16.41
C GLN A 214 -5.59 18.07 -16.39
N PRO A 215 -6.57 17.93 -17.32
CA PRO A 215 -7.51 16.81 -17.29
C PRO A 215 -6.85 15.42 -17.22
N ALA A 216 -5.78 15.18 -17.97
CA ALA A 216 -5.08 13.90 -17.95
C ALA A 216 -4.45 13.60 -16.57
N ILE A 217 -3.93 14.61 -15.88
CA ILE A 217 -3.30 14.47 -14.56
C ILE A 217 -4.35 14.28 -13.48
N LEU A 218 -5.46 15.04 -13.52
CA LEU A 218 -6.59 14.84 -12.62
C LEU A 218 -7.22 13.45 -12.77
N LEU A 219 -7.39 12.97 -14.00
CA LEU A 219 -7.92 11.63 -14.25
C LEU A 219 -6.98 10.54 -13.68
N CYS A 220 -5.65 10.71 -13.81
CA CYS A 220 -4.69 9.82 -13.16
C CYS A 220 -4.82 9.87 -11.62
N PHE A 221 -4.96 11.07 -11.04
CA PHE A 221 -5.18 11.23 -9.60
C PHE A 221 -6.43 10.48 -9.13
N PHE A 222 -7.58 10.68 -9.77
CA PHE A 222 -8.83 10.00 -9.42
C PHE A 222 -8.76 8.48 -9.66
N TYR A 223 -8.04 8.03 -10.69
CA TYR A 223 -7.75 6.60 -10.85
C TYR A 223 -7.13 6.02 -9.57
N PHE A 224 -6.10 6.69 -9.03
CA PHE A 224 -5.43 6.24 -7.82
C PHE A 224 -6.36 6.28 -6.60
N VAL A 225 -7.17 7.33 -6.46
CA VAL A 225 -8.15 7.43 -5.37
C VAL A 225 -9.11 6.22 -5.38
N PHE A 226 -9.77 5.96 -6.51
CA PHE A 226 -10.78 4.89 -6.58
C PHE A 226 -10.16 3.50 -6.47
N GLN A 227 -9.06 3.26 -7.17
CA GLN A 227 -8.38 1.97 -7.14
C GLN A 227 -7.84 1.67 -5.74
N THR A 228 -7.29 2.67 -5.04
CA THR A 228 -6.75 2.45 -3.70
C THR A 228 -7.85 2.34 -2.65
N ALA A 229 -8.91 3.15 -2.73
CA ALA A 229 -10.06 2.98 -1.85
C ALA A 229 -10.60 1.54 -1.92
N ALA A 230 -10.77 1.00 -3.14
CA ALA A 230 -11.19 -0.39 -3.36
C ALA A 230 -10.20 -1.41 -2.78
N SER A 231 -8.90 -1.26 -3.07
CA SER A 231 -7.88 -2.21 -2.66
C SER A 231 -7.65 -2.21 -1.14
N VAL A 232 -7.64 -1.03 -0.50
CA VAL A 232 -7.50 -0.91 0.96
C VAL A 232 -8.78 -1.40 1.66
N GLY A 233 -9.95 -1.20 1.04
CA GLY A 233 -11.21 -1.79 1.50
C GLY A 233 -11.11 -3.32 1.59
N LEU A 234 -10.60 -3.98 0.54
CA LEU A 234 -10.35 -5.42 0.57
C LEU A 234 -9.34 -5.80 1.66
N GLN A 235 -8.24 -5.08 1.80
CA GLN A 235 -7.23 -5.38 2.81
C GLN A 235 -7.75 -5.25 4.24
N THR A 236 -8.67 -4.30 4.48
CA THR A 236 -9.14 -3.94 5.81
C THR A 236 -10.38 -4.73 6.22
N PHE A 237 -11.36 -4.85 5.33
CA PHE A 237 -12.69 -5.35 5.66
C PHE A 237 -13.10 -6.65 4.98
N LEU A 238 -12.26 -7.23 4.11
CA LEU A 238 -12.57 -8.50 3.46
C LEU A 238 -12.96 -9.62 4.46
N PRO A 239 -12.21 -9.83 5.59
CA PRO A 239 -12.59 -10.87 6.54
C PRO A 239 -13.97 -10.63 7.15
N SER A 240 -14.25 -9.39 7.55
CA SER A 240 -15.53 -9.01 8.17
C SER A 240 -16.69 -9.13 7.18
N ALA A 241 -16.50 -8.63 5.94
CA ALA A 241 -17.52 -8.69 4.91
C ALA A 241 -17.86 -10.13 4.48
N LEU A 242 -16.85 -11.02 4.40
CA LEU A 242 -17.07 -12.44 4.12
C LEU A 242 -17.77 -13.14 5.28
N ASN A 243 -17.38 -12.84 6.51
CA ASN A 243 -17.96 -13.48 7.70
C ASN A 243 -19.40 -13.02 7.93
N GLU A 244 -19.67 -11.71 7.93
CA GLU A 244 -21.00 -11.17 8.22
C GLU A 244 -21.96 -11.28 7.03
N GLY A 245 -21.46 -11.20 5.79
CA GLY A 245 -22.29 -11.22 4.60
C GLY A 245 -22.54 -12.61 4.01
N LEU A 246 -21.61 -13.54 4.18
CA LEU A 246 -21.62 -14.85 3.52
C LEU A 246 -21.38 -16.02 4.49
N ASP A 247 -21.41 -15.80 5.81
CA ASP A 247 -21.19 -16.78 6.86
C ASP A 247 -19.87 -17.58 6.72
N VAL A 248 -18.85 -16.97 6.10
CA VAL A 248 -17.55 -17.59 5.90
C VAL A 248 -16.78 -17.62 7.22
N PRO A 249 -16.22 -18.77 7.65
CA PRO A 249 -15.41 -18.83 8.88
C PRO A 249 -14.23 -17.84 8.82
N LEU A 250 -13.97 -17.13 9.92
CA LEU A 250 -12.94 -16.06 9.98
C LEU A 250 -11.55 -16.52 9.53
N VAL A 251 -11.19 -17.77 9.78
CA VAL A 251 -9.91 -18.35 9.31
C VAL A 251 -9.85 -18.36 7.79
N ALA A 252 -10.91 -18.82 7.11
CA ALA A 252 -10.98 -18.83 5.66
C ALA A 252 -11.06 -17.40 5.09
N ALA A 253 -11.84 -16.53 5.73
CA ALA A 253 -11.98 -15.12 5.35
C ALA A 253 -10.65 -14.35 5.46
N THR A 254 -9.88 -14.57 6.53
CA THR A 254 -8.54 -13.97 6.67
C THR A 254 -7.53 -14.56 5.68
N SER A 255 -7.63 -15.87 5.41
CA SER A 255 -6.81 -16.53 4.38
C SER A 255 -7.08 -15.95 2.98
N ALA A 256 -8.31 -15.50 2.71
CA ALA A 256 -8.67 -14.84 1.45
C ALA A 256 -7.93 -13.49 1.26
N VAL A 257 -7.68 -12.72 2.34
CA VAL A 257 -6.85 -11.49 2.26
C VAL A 257 -5.42 -11.84 1.84
N THR A 258 -4.82 -12.82 2.51
CA THR A 258 -3.47 -13.28 2.18
C THR A 258 -3.39 -13.77 0.73
N ALA A 259 -4.39 -14.56 0.30
CA ALA A 259 -4.51 -15.06 -1.06
C ALA A 259 -4.59 -13.91 -2.09
N TYR A 260 -5.41 -12.89 -1.81
CA TYR A 260 -5.51 -11.67 -2.61
C TYR A 260 -4.15 -10.94 -2.73
N LEU A 261 -3.44 -10.77 -1.62
CA LEU A 261 -2.16 -10.06 -1.59
C LEU A 261 -1.04 -10.84 -2.30
N LEU A 262 -0.98 -12.16 -2.11
CA LEU A 262 -0.03 -13.02 -2.83
C LEU A 262 -0.35 -13.07 -4.33
N GLY A 263 -1.63 -13.20 -4.70
CA GLY A 263 -2.09 -13.09 -6.08
C GLY A 263 -1.70 -11.74 -6.69
N GLY A 264 -1.89 -10.65 -5.94
CA GLY A 264 -1.49 -9.30 -6.33
C GLY A 264 0.01 -9.18 -6.61
N THR A 265 0.84 -9.77 -5.76
CA THR A 265 2.30 -9.80 -5.96
C THR A 265 2.68 -10.54 -7.24
N ALA A 266 2.11 -11.73 -7.47
CA ALA A 266 2.30 -12.47 -8.71
C ALA A 266 1.79 -11.69 -9.93
N GLY A 267 0.65 -11.00 -9.77
CA GLY A 267 0.07 -10.12 -10.77
C GLY A 267 0.99 -8.98 -11.17
N ILE A 268 1.64 -8.30 -10.21
CA ILE A 268 2.60 -7.22 -10.50
C ILE A 268 3.75 -7.74 -11.36
N VAL A 269 4.29 -8.92 -11.05
CA VAL A 269 5.35 -9.54 -11.85
C VAL A 269 4.86 -9.82 -13.28
N MET A 270 3.69 -10.44 -13.41
CA MET A 270 3.06 -10.72 -14.72
C MET A 270 2.79 -9.43 -15.50
N GLY A 271 2.26 -8.41 -14.81
CA GLY A 271 1.98 -7.08 -15.37
C GLY A 271 3.23 -6.39 -15.90
N GLY A 272 4.39 -6.56 -15.25
CA GLY A 272 5.68 -6.07 -15.72
C GLY A 272 6.04 -6.65 -17.09
N PHE A 273 5.87 -7.96 -17.29
CA PHE A 273 6.09 -8.60 -18.61
C PHE A 273 5.08 -8.15 -19.66
N LEU A 274 3.82 -7.97 -19.27
CA LEU A 274 2.78 -7.46 -20.18
C LEU A 274 3.08 -6.02 -20.61
N ALA A 275 3.50 -5.18 -19.69
CA ALA A 275 3.77 -3.76 -19.95
C ALA A 275 4.91 -3.54 -20.96
N VAL A 276 5.88 -4.44 -21.02
CA VAL A 276 6.97 -4.39 -22.02
C VAL A 276 6.49 -4.85 -23.41
N ARG A 277 5.48 -5.73 -23.45
CA ARG A 277 4.99 -6.37 -24.71
C ARG A 277 3.87 -5.61 -25.39
N THR A 278 3.28 -4.60 -24.76
CA THR A 278 2.17 -3.84 -25.33
C THR A 278 2.31 -2.34 -25.10
N ALA A 279 1.90 -1.55 -26.09
CA ALA A 279 1.71 -0.11 -25.95
C ALA A 279 0.30 0.25 -25.45
N ARG A 280 -0.59 -0.73 -25.27
CA ARG A 280 -1.99 -0.55 -24.89
C ARG A 280 -2.16 -0.73 -23.39
N HIS A 281 -1.44 0.12 -22.62
CA HIS A 281 -1.49 0.10 -21.15
C HIS A 281 -2.91 0.37 -20.60
N ASP A 282 -3.71 1.17 -21.32
CA ASP A 282 -5.12 1.42 -21.05
C ASP A 282 -5.95 0.11 -21.08
N VAL A 283 -5.70 -0.76 -22.02
CA VAL A 283 -6.42 -2.05 -22.15
C VAL A 283 -6.01 -2.99 -21.02
N VAL A 284 -4.71 -3.09 -20.71
CA VAL A 284 -4.23 -3.94 -19.60
C VAL A 284 -4.85 -3.50 -18.28
N ALA A 285 -4.83 -2.19 -17.99
CA ALA A 285 -5.41 -1.65 -16.77
C ALA A 285 -6.94 -1.90 -16.73
N ALA A 286 -7.66 -1.59 -17.81
CA ALA A 286 -9.10 -1.76 -17.88
C ALA A 286 -9.51 -3.22 -17.77
N SER A 287 -8.86 -4.14 -18.50
CA SER A 287 -9.22 -5.57 -18.49
C SER A 287 -8.94 -6.21 -17.13
N GLY A 288 -7.80 -5.90 -16.49
CA GLY A 288 -7.46 -6.44 -15.17
C GLY A 288 -8.47 -5.99 -14.09
N LEU A 289 -8.81 -4.69 -14.06
CA LEU A 289 -9.82 -4.18 -13.11
C LEU A 289 -11.23 -4.71 -13.41
N MET A 290 -11.62 -4.84 -14.70
CA MET A 290 -12.92 -5.37 -15.08
C MET A 290 -13.07 -6.84 -14.66
N LEU A 291 -12.06 -7.67 -14.90
CA LEU A 291 -12.05 -9.06 -14.46
C LEU A 291 -12.11 -9.16 -12.94
N GLY A 292 -11.32 -8.35 -12.22
CA GLY A 292 -11.39 -8.27 -10.76
C GLY A 292 -12.78 -7.87 -10.26
N ALA A 293 -13.40 -6.84 -10.86
CA ALA A 293 -14.75 -6.39 -10.51
C ALA A 293 -15.81 -7.47 -10.79
N GLY A 294 -15.72 -8.16 -11.94
CA GLY A 294 -16.64 -9.26 -12.29
C GLY A 294 -16.57 -10.42 -11.30
N LEU A 295 -15.35 -10.81 -10.91
CA LEU A 295 -15.13 -11.87 -9.92
C LEU A 295 -15.64 -11.48 -8.54
N LEU A 296 -15.48 -10.20 -8.12
CA LEU A 296 -16.08 -9.68 -6.89
C LEU A 296 -17.60 -9.70 -6.94
N GLY A 297 -18.21 -9.45 -8.12
CA GLY A 297 -19.64 -9.61 -8.34
C GLY A 297 -20.11 -11.04 -8.10
N LEU A 298 -19.33 -12.07 -8.53
CA LEU A 298 -19.64 -13.47 -8.23
C LEU A 298 -19.53 -13.80 -6.72
N VAL A 299 -18.57 -13.17 -6.02
CA VAL A 299 -18.47 -13.31 -4.56
C VAL A 299 -19.70 -12.66 -3.89
N ALA A 300 -20.09 -11.46 -4.27
CA ALA A 300 -21.28 -10.78 -3.74
C ALA A 300 -22.56 -11.58 -3.98
N ALA A 301 -22.68 -12.23 -5.14
CA ALA A 301 -23.80 -13.11 -5.48
C ALA A 301 -23.79 -14.46 -4.73
N ASN A 302 -22.78 -14.72 -3.88
CA ASN A 302 -22.56 -16.02 -3.22
C ASN A 302 -22.50 -17.19 -4.20
N ALA A 303 -21.98 -16.95 -5.40
CA ALA A 303 -21.90 -17.96 -6.48
C ALA A 303 -20.67 -18.87 -6.35
N ILE A 304 -19.77 -18.60 -5.39
CA ILE A 304 -18.52 -19.33 -5.20
C ILE A 304 -18.63 -20.23 -3.98
N PRO A 305 -18.52 -21.56 -4.12
CA PRO A 305 -18.51 -22.47 -2.98
C PRO A 305 -17.28 -22.23 -2.09
N LEU A 306 -17.41 -22.49 -0.79
CA LEU A 306 -16.36 -22.18 0.21
C LEU A 306 -14.96 -22.71 -0.16
N PRO A 307 -14.77 -23.94 -0.71
CA PRO A 307 -13.43 -24.39 -1.12
C PRO A 307 -12.82 -23.59 -2.27
N GLY A 308 -13.66 -22.97 -3.12
CA GLY A 308 -13.23 -22.14 -4.24
C GLY A 308 -12.93 -20.68 -3.86
N LEU A 309 -13.34 -20.24 -2.67
CA LEU A 309 -13.30 -18.83 -2.29
C LEU A 309 -11.86 -18.31 -2.14
N VAL A 310 -11.00 -19.00 -1.40
CA VAL A 310 -9.60 -18.59 -1.21
C VAL A 310 -8.83 -18.60 -2.56
N PRO A 311 -8.90 -19.65 -3.40
CA PRO A 311 -8.34 -19.60 -4.76
C PRO A 311 -8.89 -18.45 -5.62
N MET A 312 -10.18 -18.11 -5.50
CA MET A 312 -10.76 -16.99 -6.23
C MET A 312 -10.08 -15.66 -5.87
N PHE A 313 -9.74 -15.43 -4.60
CA PHE A 313 -9.03 -14.22 -4.19
C PHE A 313 -7.58 -14.18 -4.68
N VAL A 314 -6.91 -15.31 -4.91
CA VAL A 314 -5.63 -15.32 -5.64
C VAL A 314 -5.83 -14.77 -7.06
N VAL A 315 -6.87 -15.22 -7.76
CA VAL A 315 -7.16 -14.79 -9.14
C VAL A 315 -7.55 -13.32 -9.19
N ILE A 316 -8.39 -12.84 -8.26
CA ILE A 316 -8.74 -11.42 -8.14
C ILE A 316 -7.48 -10.58 -7.92
N GLY A 317 -6.63 -10.97 -6.97
CA GLY A 317 -5.37 -10.31 -6.71
C GLY A 317 -4.46 -10.27 -7.95
N LEU A 318 -4.33 -11.40 -8.66
CA LEU A 318 -3.52 -11.53 -9.86
C LEU A 318 -3.93 -10.50 -10.94
N PHE A 319 -5.22 -10.40 -11.23
CA PHE A 319 -5.72 -9.46 -12.23
C PHE A 319 -5.54 -8.01 -11.81
N ILE A 320 -5.85 -7.67 -10.56
CA ILE A 320 -5.69 -6.31 -10.05
C ILE A 320 -4.20 -5.93 -9.99
N GLY A 321 -3.34 -6.80 -9.48
CA GLY A 321 -1.90 -6.58 -9.42
C GLY A 321 -1.26 -6.38 -10.78
N ALA A 322 -1.71 -7.13 -11.80
CA ALA A 322 -1.20 -7.02 -13.17
C ALA A 322 -1.41 -5.63 -13.80
N THR A 323 -2.35 -4.84 -13.27
CA THR A 323 -2.59 -3.47 -13.76
C THR A 323 -1.51 -2.48 -13.34
N GLY A 324 -0.78 -2.73 -12.24
CA GLY A 324 0.14 -1.79 -11.63
C GLY A 324 1.20 -1.20 -12.57
N PRO A 325 2.05 -2.01 -13.24
CA PRO A 325 3.07 -1.50 -14.14
C PRO A 325 2.49 -0.69 -15.31
N SER A 326 1.36 -1.11 -15.88
CA SER A 326 0.68 -0.37 -16.95
C SER A 326 0.11 0.96 -16.46
N ARG A 327 -0.45 0.99 -15.24
CA ARG A 327 -0.91 2.21 -14.57
C ARG A 327 0.21 3.26 -14.48
N ASP A 328 1.39 2.86 -14.02
CA ASP A 328 2.51 3.77 -13.83
C ASP A 328 3.04 4.32 -15.16
N LEU A 329 2.99 3.52 -16.22
CA LEU A 329 3.30 3.97 -17.58
C LEU A 329 2.25 4.95 -18.13
N ILE A 330 0.96 4.79 -17.80
CA ILE A 330 -0.08 5.77 -18.15
C ILE A 330 0.23 7.14 -17.51
N VAL A 331 0.58 7.17 -16.22
CA VAL A 331 1.00 8.40 -15.53
C VAL A 331 2.21 9.02 -16.21
N ARG A 332 3.21 8.20 -16.54
CA ARG A 332 4.42 8.65 -17.25
C ARG A 332 4.10 9.33 -18.57
N HIS A 333 3.22 8.74 -19.38
CA HIS A 333 2.81 9.31 -20.67
C HIS A 333 1.99 10.60 -20.53
N ALA A 334 1.21 10.74 -19.45
CA ALA A 334 0.47 11.95 -19.15
C ALA A 334 1.35 13.10 -18.60
N THR A 335 2.58 12.79 -18.20
CA THR A 335 3.47 13.72 -17.50
C THR A 335 4.30 14.56 -18.51
N PRO A 336 4.23 15.92 -18.47
CA PRO A 336 5.07 16.79 -19.29
C PRO A 336 6.56 16.64 -18.96
N LYS A 337 7.42 16.88 -19.95
CA LYS A 337 8.89 16.88 -19.75
C LYS A 337 9.29 17.85 -18.64
N GLY A 338 10.13 17.41 -17.72
CA GLY A 338 10.63 18.24 -16.60
C GLY A 338 9.64 18.41 -15.44
N ALA A 339 8.44 17.78 -15.47
CA ALA A 339 7.44 17.89 -14.42
C ALA A 339 7.22 16.57 -13.65
N ALA A 340 8.07 15.55 -13.86
CA ALA A 340 7.85 14.21 -13.32
C ALA A 340 7.65 14.22 -11.79
N GLY A 341 8.57 14.82 -11.03
CA GLY A 341 8.46 14.84 -9.56
C GLY A 341 7.16 15.44 -9.05
N ARG A 342 6.73 16.58 -9.62
CA ARG A 342 5.50 17.26 -9.25
C ARG A 342 4.24 16.44 -9.60
N VAL A 343 4.19 15.89 -10.81
CA VAL A 343 3.04 15.10 -11.27
C VAL A 343 2.92 13.82 -10.49
N TYR A 344 4.03 13.07 -10.32
CA TYR A 344 4.01 11.86 -9.52
C TYR A 344 3.63 12.15 -8.07
N GLY A 345 4.20 13.18 -7.43
CA GLY A 345 3.83 13.58 -6.08
C GLY A 345 2.34 13.86 -5.92
N PHE A 346 1.75 14.61 -6.85
CA PHE A 346 0.32 14.92 -6.85
C PHE A 346 -0.53 13.66 -7.12
N VAL A 347 -0.25 12.92 -8.18
CA VAL A 347 -1.05 11.74 -8.58
C VAL A 347 -1.00 10.66 -7.50
N TYR A 348 0.17 10.42 -6.90
CA TYR A 348 0.32 9.43 -5.85
C TYR A 348 -0.31 9.83 -4.50
N SER A 349 -0.54 11.13 -4.23
CA SER A 349 -1.35 11.53 -3.07
C SER A 349 -2.81 11.06 -3.17
N GLY A 350 -3.27 10.69 -4.37
CA GLY A 350 -4.53 9.98 -4.55
C GLY A 350 -4.57 8.61 -3.86
N LEU A 351 -3.42 7.94 -3.70
CA LEU A 351 -3.34 6.70 -2.91
C LEU A 351 -3.72 6.95 -1.45
N ASP A 352 -3.14 8.00 -0.84
CA ASP A 352 -3.39 8.33 0.56
C ASP A 352 -4.84 8.75 0.77
N LEU A 353 -5.41 9.55 -0.15
CA LEU A 353 -6.81 9.96 -0.09
C LEU A 353 -7.76 8.75 -0.20
N GLY A 354 -7.51 7.84 -1.14
CA GLY A 354 -8.30 6.63 -1.31
C GLY A 354 -8.20 5.70 -0.08
N ALA A 355 -6.98 5.53 0.44
CA ALA A 355 -6.73 4.73 1.63
C ALA A 355 -7.36 5.32 2.91
N MET A 356 -7.47 6.63 2.99
CA MET A 356 -8.14 7.33 4.09
C MET A 356 -9.67 7.15 4.04
N LEU A 357 -10.27 7.34 2.87
CA LEU A 357 -11.72 7.35 2.72
C LEU A 357 -12.33 5.95 2.67
N GLY A 358 -11.66 5.01 1.99
CA GLY A 358 -12.21 3.66 1.76
C GLY A 358 -12.66 2.96 3.04
N PRO A 359 -11.80 2.78 4.05
CA PRO A 359 -12.15 2.05 5.27
C PRO A 359 -13.35 2.62 6.02
N VAL A 360 -13.52 3.95 6.03
CA VAL A 360 -14.66 4.60 6.69
C VAL A 360 -15.97 4.20 6.01
N TRP A 361 -16.03 4.27 4.68
CA TRP A 361 -17.23 3.90 3.92
C TRP A 361 -17.58 2.43 4.07
N PHE A 362 -16.60 1.53 4.01
CA PHE A 362 -16.84 0.10 4.15
C PHE A 362 -17.26 -0.29 5.58
N GLY A 363 -16.68 0.36 6.59
CA GLY A 363 -17.12 0.19 7.98
C GLY A 363 -18.56 0.62 8.18
N LEU A 364 -18.96 1.77 7.61
CA LEU A 364 -20.34 2.26 7.65
C LEU A 364 -21.31 1.27 6.98
N MET A 365 -20.94 0.68 5.84
CA MET A 365 -21.78 -0.32 5.17
C MET A 365 -21.98 -1.56 6.04
N LEU A 366 -20.93 -2.07 6.71
CA LEU A 366 -21.03 -3.20 7.61
C LEU A 366 -21.95 -2.91 8.80
N ASP A 367 -21.87 -1.73 9.39
CA ASP A 367 -22.75 -1.32 10.49
C ASP A 367 -24.23 -1.28 10.09
N HIS A 368 -24.52 -1.07 8.79
CA HIS A 368 -25.88 -1.10 8.24
C HIS A 368 -26.30 -2.47 7.68
N GLY A 369 -25.53 -3.53 7.93
CA GLY A 369 -25.84 -4.87 7.45
C GLY A 369 -25.61 -5.08 5.95
N LEU A 370 -24.88 -4.16 5.29
CA LEU A 370 -24.61 -4.16 3.84
C LEU A 370 -23.27 -4.87 3.53
N ALA A 371 -23.01 -6.00 4.18
CA ALA A 371 -21.72 -6.70 4.07
C ALA A 371 -21.46 -7.27 2.66
N ARG A 372 -22.49 -7.74 1.95
CA ARG A 372 -22.37 -8.21 0.55
C ARG A 372 -22.15 -7.07 -0.42
N GLU A 373 -22.82 -5.95 -0.18
CA GLU A 373 -22.74 -4.74 -1.00
C GLU A 373 -21.34 -4.10 -0.94
N VAL A 374 -20.54 -4.39 0.09
CA VAL A 374 -19.12 -4.02 0.13
C VAL A 374 -18.39 -4.51 -1.12
N PHE A 375 -18.61 -5.77 -1.55
CA PHE A 375 -17.98 -6.33 -2.76
C PHE A 375 -18.48 -5.64 -4.03
N VAL A 376 -19.77 -5.28 -4.07
CA VAL A 376 -20.38 -4.55 -5.19
C VAL A 376 -19.77 -3.14 -5.28
N LEU A 377 -19.63 -2.43 -4.15
CA LEU A 377 -19.05 -1.09 -4.14
C LEU A 377 -17.57 -1.14 -4.55
N ILE A 378 -16.80 -2.11 -4.07
CA ILE A 378 -15.41 -2.29 -4.49
C ILE A 378 -15.31 -2.52 -5.99
N GLY A 379 -16.16 -3.40 -6.54
CA GLY A 379 -16.26 -3.63 -7.98
C GLY A 379 -16.63 -2.35 -8.75
N ALA A 380 -17.59 -1.57 -8.25
CA ALA A 380 -17.99 -0.30 -8.83
C ALA A 380 -16.84 0.73 -8.84
N LEU A 381 -16.05 0.82 -7.75
CA LEU A 381 -14.88 1.70 -7.69
C LEU A 381 -13.82 1.30 -8.75
N PHE A 382 -13.60 0.00 -8.98
CA PHE A 382 -12.74 -0.44 -10.07
C PHE A 382 -13.29 -0.07 -11.45
N VAL A 383 -14.60 -0.18 -11.66
CA VAL A 383 -15.25 0.23 -12.93
C VAL A 383 -15.13 1.75 -13.14
N ILE A 384 -15.30 2.55 -12.09
CA ILE A 384 -15.10 4.00 -12.15
C ILE A 384 -13.63 4.32 -12.50
N ALA A 385 -12.68 3.63 -11.87
CA ALA A 385 -11.26 3.77 -12.19
C ALA A 385 -10.96 3.43 -13.66
N ILE A 386 -11.61 2.42 -14.26
CA ILE A 386 -11.51 2.13 -15.70
C ILE A 386 -11.95 3.34 -16.53
N GLY A 387 -13.08 3.96 -16.15
CA GLY A 387 -13.58 5.16 -16.83
C GLY A 387 -12.54 6.28 -16.88
N THR A 388 -11.81 6.51 -15.76
CA THR A 388 -10.74 7.52 -15.72
C THR A 388 -9.57 7.17 -16.66
N VAL A 389 -9.11 5.92 -16.68
CA VAL A 389 -8.02 5.45 -17.57
C VAL A 389 -8.36 5.60 -19.06
N VAL A 390 -9.56 5.18 -19.44
CA VAL A 390 -10.02 5.30 -20.83
C VAL A 390 -10.07 6.77 -21.27
N GLN A 391 -10.49 7.64 -20.35
CA GLN A 391 -10.58 9.09 -20.64
C GLN A 391 -9.18 9.75 -20.70
N VAL A 392 -8.20 9.33 -19.89
CA VAL A 392 -6.80 9.80 -20.02
C VAL A 392 -6.30 9.63 -21.45
N ARG A 393 -6.54 8.47 -22.04
CA ARG A 393 -6.13 8.20 -23.41
C ARG A 393 -6.81 9.13 -24.44
N ARG A 394 -8.13 9.34 -24.30
CA ARG A 394 -8.89 10.24 -25.22
C ARG A 394 -8.35 11.65 -25.17
N VAL A 395 -8.08 12.18 -23.96
CA VAL A 395 -7.53 13.52 -23.75
C VAL A 395 -6.09 13.60 -24.27
N GLY A 396 -5.27 12.55 -24.09
CA GLY A 396 -3.91 12.48 -24.61
C GLY A 396 -3.86 12.45 -26.14
N ALA A 397 -4.77 11.73 -26.79
CA ALA A 397 -4.86 11.64 -28.25
C ALA A 397 -5.38 12.94 -28.92
N ALA A 398 -6.08 13.79 -28.17
CA ALA A 398 -6.60 15.07 -28.65
C ALA A 398 -5.58 16.23 -28.58
N ARG A 399 -4.36 16.03 -28.05
CA ARG A 399 -3.29 17.04 -28.06
C ARG A 399 -2.59 16.98 -29.41
N PRO A 400 -2.59 18.07 -30.23
CA PRO A 400 -1.74 18.13 -31.42
C PRO A 400 -0.27 18.04 -30.98
N ALA A 401 0.54 17.34 -31.83
CA ALA A 401 1.97 17.11 -31.65
C ALA A 401 2.79 18.40 -31.61
#